data_e51d29e9150c16882ebe07abd69c7a26
#
_entry.id   e51d29e9150c16882ebe07abd69c7a26
#
_cell.length_a   1.000
_cell.length_b   1.000
_cell.length_c   1.000
_cell.angle_alpha   90.00
_cell.angle_beta   90.00
_cell.angle_gamma   90.00
#
_symmetry.space_group_name_H-M   'P 1'
#
loop_
_entity.id
_entity.type
_entity.pdbx_description
1 polymer ?
#
loop_
_entity_poly.entity_id
_entity_poly.type
_entity_poly.pdbx_seq_one_letter_code
_entity_poly.pdbx_strand_id
1 'polypeptide(L)'
;MNTPVMSLQTGAELGRTAREIIDPRNLSIVAYELEGPLLDQRPTLLRLDDVREIGPLGMIIDSADELIGVSDVIELQKIYEYKFVLMGKHVVEKDGRKVGKVIGYTVMAGSFLIQQLSVKRPLLRSFGDTEMLIHRSQIVKVTDDQIVVKSATVPRQEQHVEKPVLQAYENPFRKKQAS
;
A
#
# COMPACT_ATOMS: atom_id res chain seq x y z
N MET A 1 -3.77 -11.69 0.47
CA MET A 1 -5.13 -11.23 0.18
C MET A 1 -6.05 -12.42 0.39
N ASN A 2 -7.30 -12.30 0.48
CA ASN A 2 -8.35 -13.32 0.64
C ASN A 2 -9.60 -12.64 1.18
N THR A 3 -9.84 -11.40 0.69
CA THR A 3 -10.99 -10.59 1.11
C THR A 3 -12.24 -11.14 0.43
N PRO A 4 -13.33 -11.43 1.17
CA PRO A 4 -14.59 -11.85 0.58
C PRO A 4 -15.18 -10.77 -0.33
N VAL A 5 -15.87 -11.18 -1.38
CA VAL A 5 -16.70 -10.32 -2.25
C VAL A 5 -18.13 -10.78 -2.11
N MET A 6 -18.99 -9.89 -1.63
CA MET A 6 -20.37 -10.15 -1.28
C MET A 6 -21.34 -9.48 -2.25
N SER A 7 -22.36 -10.19 -2.68
CA SER A 7 -23.46 -9.61 -3.45
C SER A 7 -24.48 -8.96 -2.51
N LEU A 8 -24.81 -7.70 -2.75
CA LEU A 8 -25.88 -7.02 -2.03
C LEU A 8 -27.25 -7.62 -2.38
N GLN A 9 -27.45 -7.99 -3.64
CA GLN A 9 -28.70 -8.55 -4.15
C GLN A 9 -29.08 -9.86 -3.47
N THR A 10 -28.10 -10.75 -3.25
CA THR A 10 -28.36 -12.11 -2.75
C THR A 10 -27.86 -12.34 -1.32
N GLY A 11 -27.01 -11.47 -0.80
CA GLY A 11 -26.31 -11.66 0.47
C GLY A 11 -25.25 -12.78 0.45
N ALA A 12 -24.97 -13.35 -0.72
CA ALA A 12 -24.04 -14.46 -0.85
C ALA A 12 -22.59 -13.99 -1.09
N GLU A 13 -21.62 -14.76 -0.63
CA GLU A 13 -20.21 -14.60 -1.01
C GLU A 13 -20.05 -15.13 -2.45
N LEU A 14 -19.64 -14.27 -3.37
CA LEU A 14 -19.44 -14.62 -4.79
C LEU A 14 -18.05 -15.22 -5.01
N GLY A 15 -17.05 -14.77 -4.26
CA GLY A 15 -15.65 -15.19 -4.36
C GLY A 15 -14.77 -14.41 -3.43
N ARG A 16 -13.46 -14.58 -3.58
CA ARG A 16 -12.44 -13.92 -2.78
C ARG A 16 -11.34 -13.32 -3.64
N THR A 17 -10.75 -12.23 -3.18
CA THR A 17 -9.62 -11.61 -3.87
C THR A 17 -8.39 -12.51 -3.80
N ALA A 18 -7.82 -12.82 -4.97
CA ALA A 18 -6.61 -13.61 -5.12
C ALA A 18 -5.40 -12.73 -5.46
N ARG A 19 -5.53 -11.84 -6.45
CA ARG A 19 -4.45 -10.99 -6.93
C ARG A 19 -4.97 -9.61 -7.27
N GLU A 20 -4.21 -8.56 -6.87
CA GLU A 20 -4.44 -7.19 -7.31
C GLU A 20 -3.93 -6.96 -8.73
N ILE A 21 -4.66 -6.18 -9.49
CA ILE A 21 -4.27 -5.66 -10.79
C ILE A 21 -3.91 -4.18 -10.60
N ILE A 22 -2.61 -3.90 -10.72
CA ILE A 22 -2.07 -2.54 -10.49
C ILE A 22 -1.77 -1.90 -11.83
N ASP A 23 -2.27 -0.67 -12.04
CA ASP A 23 -1.86 0.17 -13.14
C ASP A 23 -0.54 0.88 -12.79
N PRO A 24 0.57 0.56 -13.46
CA PRO A 24 1.87 1.17 -13.18
C PRO A 24 1.95 2.65 -13.58
N ARG A 25 1.06 3.14 -14.46
CA ARG A 25 1.07 4.52 -14.95
C ARG A 25 0.77 5.53 -13.84
N ASN A 26 -0.09 5.13 -12.91
CA ASN A 26 -0.53 5.96 -11.80
C ASN A 26 -0.38 5.29 -10.42
N LEU A 27 0.17 4.06 -10.35
CA LEU A 27 0.26 3.26 -9.12
C LEU A 27 -1.07 3.21 -8.37
N SER A 28 -2.13 2.76 -9.04
CA SER A 28 -3.42 2.44 -8.44
C SER A 28 -3.77 0.97 -8.63
N ILE A 29 -4.47 0.41 -7.66
CA ILE A 29 -5.15 -0.87 -7.88
C ILE A 29 -6.42 -0.54 -8.67
N VAL A 30 -6.62 -1.21 -9.81
CA VAL A 30 -7.77 -0.98 -10.71
C VAL A 30 -8.78 -2.10 -10.65
N ALA A 31 -8.34 -3.30 -10.32
CA ALA A 31 -9.20 -4.47 -10.18
C ALA A 31 -8.56 -5.52 -9.26
N TYR A 32 -9.36 -6.48 -8.84
CA TYR A 32 -8.90 -7.73 -8.23
C TYR A 32 -9.29 -8.91 -9.12
N GLU A 33 -8.37 -9.83 -9.28
CA GLU A 33 -8.68 -11.18 -9.75
C GLU A 33 -9.30 -11.95 -8.59
N LEU A 34 -10.40 -12.66 -8.88
CA LEU A 34 -11.16 -13.41 -7.90
C LEU A 34 -10.99 -14.91 -8.09
N GLU A 35 -11.09 -15.62 -6.99
CA GLU A 35 -11.21 -17.07 -6.92
C GLU A 35 -12.46 -17.44 -6.12
N GLY A 36 -13.12 -18.52 -6.54
CA GLY A 36 -14.30 -19.03 -5.86
C GLY A 36 -15.01 -20.09 -6.67
N PRO A 37 -15.83 -20.96 -6.01
CA PRO A 37 -16.55 -22.05 -6.67
C PRO A 37 -17.75 -21.58 -7.49
N LEU A 38 -18.25 -20.36 -7.23
CA LEU A 38 -19.43 -19.79 -7.88
C LEU A 38 -19.11 -18.91 -9.10
N LEU A 39 -17.82 -18.84 -9.49
CA LEU A 39 -17.39 -18.01 -10.61
C LEU A 39 -17.47 -18.81 -11.91
N ASP A 40 -18.26 -18.30 -12.87
CA ASP A 40 -18.55 -18.97 -14.14
C ASP A 40 -17.39 -18.93 -15.15
N GLN A 41 -16.47 -17.96 -14.98
CA GLN A 41 -15.34 -17.75 -15.90
C GLN A 41 -14.03 -17.62 -15.15
N ARG A 42 -12.92 -17.87 -15.85
CA ARG A 42 -11.56 -17.72 -15.31
C ARG A 42 -10.63 -17.13 -16.36
N PRO A 43 -9.89 -16.06 -16.05
CA PRO A 43 -9.94 -15.29 -14.80
C PRO A 43 -11.21 -14.43 -14.71
N THR A 44 -11.76 -14.32 -13.51
CA THR A 44 -12.82 -13.38 -13.17
C THR A 44 -12.22 -12.16 -12.49
N LEU A 45 -12.61 -10.98 -12.92
CA LEU A 45 -12.13 -9.71 -12.38
C LEU A 45 -13.27 -8.92 -11.74
N LEU A 46 -12.95 -8.27 -10.61
CA LEU A 46 -13.78 -7.23 -9.99
C LEU A 46 -13.07 -5.89 -10.16
N ARG A 47 -13.69 -4.96 -10.88
CA ARG A 47 -13.21 -3.58 -10.96
C ARG A 47 -13.48 -2.87 -9.65
N LEU A 48 -12.54 -2.02 -9.22
CA LEU A 48 -12.73 -1.28 -7.97
C LEU A 48 -13.78 -0.17 -8.08
N ASP A 49 -14.07 0.30 -9.30
CA ASP A 49 -15.15 1.26 -9.56
C ASP A 49 -16.54 0.66 -9.30
N ASP A 50 -16.66 -0.67 -9.32
CA ASP A 50 -17.93 -1.39 -9.11
C ASP A 50 -18.09 -1.81 -7.63
N VAL A 51 -17.08 -1.56 -6.78
CA VAL A 51 -17.17 -1.81 -5.34
C VAL A 51 -17.96 -0.69 -4.66
N ARG A 52 -19.10 -1.03 -4.11
CA ARG A 52 -20.00 -0.10 -3.41
C ARG A 52 -19.48 0.27 -2.02
N GLU A 53 -18.99 -0.74 -1.30
CA GLU A 53 -18.54 -0.58 0.08
C GLU A 53 -17.41 -1.57 0.40
N ILE A 54 -16.48 -1.14 1.26
CA ILE A 54 -15.47 -1.99 1.88
C ILE A 54 -15.64 -1.91 3.38
N GLY A 55 -15.94 -3.05 3.99
CA GLY A 55 -16.23 -3.13 5.41
C GLY A 55 -15.75 -4.44 6.04
N PRO A 56 -16.19 -4.71 7.27
CA PRO A 56 -15.80 -5.93 7.99
C PRO A 56 -16.19 -7.23 7.29
N LEU A 57 -17.23 -7.19 6.46
CA LEU A 57 -17.70 -8.35 5.67
C LEU A 57 -16.92 -8.56 4.38
N GLY A 58 -16.03 -7.64 4.02
CA GLY A 58 -15.29 -7.67 2.77
C GLY A 58 -15.67 -6.53 1.82
N MET A 59 -15.58 -6.79 0.52
CA MET A 59 -16.03 -5.88 -0.55
C MET A 59 -17.47 -6.21 -0.90
N ILE A 60 -18.32 -5.20 -0.95
CA ILE A 60 -19.73 -5.34 -1.30
C ILE A 60 -19.93 -4.75 -2.69
N ILE A 61 -20.55 -5.54 -3.58
CA ILE A 61 -20.97 -5.16 -4.93
C ILE A 61 -22.47 -5.38 -5.08
N ASP A 62 -23.10 -4.78 -6.07
CA ASP A 62 -24.55 -4.88 -6.22
C ASP A 62 -24.98 -6.31 -6.60
N SER A 63 -24.37 -6.91 -7.61
CA SER A 63 -24.68 -8.27 -8.07
C SER A 63 -23.46 -8.98 -8.69
N ALA A 64 -23.64 -10.25 -9.05
CA ALA A 64 -22.64 -11.02 -9.80
C ALA A 64 -22.42 -10.48 -11.23
N ASP A 65 -23.36 -9.69 -11.77
CA ASP A 65 -23.27 -9.13 -13.12
C ASP A 65 -22.14 -8.09 -13.26
N GLU A 66 -21.62 -7.59 -12.13
CA GLU A 66 -20.47 -6.68 -12.09
C GLU A 66 -19.13 -7.41 -12.22
N LEU A 67 -19.14 -8.73 -12.12
CA LEU A 67 -17.96 -9.55 -12.33
C LEU A 67 -17.70 -9.74 -13.82
N ILE A 68 -16.49 -9.42 -14.26
CA ILE A 68 -16.13 -9.39 -15.68
C ILE A 68 -14.98 -10.34 -16.01
N GLY A 69 -14.91 -10.72 -17.29
CA GLY A 69 -13.73 -11.37 -17.87
C GLY A 69 -12.66 -10.36 -18.27
N VAL A 70 -11.46 -10.85 -18.53
CA VAL A 70 -10.32 -9.98 -18.93
C VAL A 70 -10.59 -9.23 -20.23
N SER A 71 -11.31 -9.85 -21.18
CA SER A 71 -11.59 -9.30 -22.50
C SER A 71 -12.74 -8.29 -22.55
N ASP A 72 -13.50 -8.15 -21.46
CA ASP A 72 -14.71 -7.32 -21.45
C ASP A 72 -14.42 -5.81 -21.43
N VAL A 73 -13.23 -5.43 -20.94
CA VAL A 73 -12.78 -4.04 -20.89
C VAL A 73 -11.36 -3.91 -21.44
N ILE A 74 -11.22 -3.32 -22.62
CA ILE A 74 -9.95 -3.22 -23.37
C ILE A 74 -8.80 -2.61 -22.55
N GLU A 75 -9.05 -1.54 -21.82
CA GLU A 75 -8.00 -0.90 -21.00
C GLU A 75 -7.57 -1.78 -19.83
N LEU A 76 -8.50 -2.48 -19.19
CA LEU A 76 -8.19 -3.42 -18.12
C LEU A 76 -7.42 -4.64 -18.65
N GLN A 77 -7.79 -5.13 -19.83
CA GLN A 77 -7.07 -6.21 -20.51
C GLN A 77 -5.59 -5.86 -20.71
N LYS A 78 -5.29 -4.65 -21.21
CA LYS A 78 -3.89 -4.19 -21.40
C LYS A 78 -3.11 -4.17 -20.10
N ILE A 79 -3.72 -3.70 -19.01
CA ILE A 79 -3.08 -3.66 -17.68
C ILE A 79 -2.87 -5.08 -17.16
N TYR A 80 -3.87 -5.95 -17.31
CA TYR A 80 -3.80 -7.35 -16.89
C TYR A 80 -2.70 -8.11 -17.63
N GLU A 81 -2.63 -7.98 -18.95
CA GLU A 81 -1.63 -8.64 -19.80
C GLU A 81 -0.21 -8.13 -19.55
N TYR A 82 -0.06 -6.88 -19.11
CA TYR A 82 1.22 -6.31 -18.73
C TYR A 82 1.85 -6.99 -17.51
N LYS A 83 1.06 -7.69 -16.69
CA LYS A 83 1.49 -8.50 -15.53
C LYS A 83 2.40 -7.74 -14.56
N PHE A 84 2.06 -6.49 -14.30
CA PHE A 84 2.84 -5.67 -13.38
C PHE A 84 2.82 -6.23 -11.96
N VAL A 85 3.99 -6.39 -11.36
CA VAL A 85 4.15 -6.81 -9.96
C VAL A 85 4.95 -5.75 -9.22
N LEU A 86 4.36 -5.14 -8.22
CA LEU A 86 5.01 -4.10 -7.43
C LEU A 86 5.97 -4.67 -6.38
N MET A 87 5.58 -5.77 -5.75
CA MET A 87 6.38 -6.43 -4.72
C MET A 87 7.70 -6.95 -5.28
N GLY A 88 8.79 -6.71 -4.57
CA GLY A 88 10.14 -7.13 -4.97
C GLY A 88 10.84 -6.21 -5.99
N LYS A 89 10.16 -5.21 -6.56
CA LYS A 89 10.79 -4.25 -7.49
C LYS A 89 11.94 -3.51 -6.83
N HIS A 90 12.98 -3.27 -7.61
CA HIS A 90 14.09 -2.45 -7.17
C HIS A 90 13.69 -0.98 -7.07
N VAL A 91 14.18 -0.31 -6.03
CA VAL A 91 14.04 1.14 -5.87
C VAL A 91 15.41 1.78 -6.01
N VAL A 92 15.49 2.77 -6.88
CA VAL A 92 16.72 3.53 -7.16
C VAL A 92 16.45 5.02 -7.11
N GLU A 93 17.46 5.81 -6.79
CA GLU A 93 17.40 7.26 -6.93
C GLU A 93 17.67 7.70 -8.38
N LYS A 94 17.41 8.98 -8.67
CA LYS A 94 17.62 9.54 -10.02
C LYS A 94 19.06 9.39 -10.53
N ASP A 95 20.05 9.39 -9.63
CA ASP A 95 21.47 9.19 -9.93
C ASP A 95 21.88 7.71 -10.10
N GLY A 96 20.89 6.79 -10.02
CA GLY A 96 21.11 5.35 -10.14
C GLY A 96 21.49 4.66 -8.82
N ARG A 97 21.59 5.36 -7.72
CA ARG A 97 21.92 4.78 -6.41
C ARG A 97 20.81 3.82 -5.96
N LYS A 98 21.20 2.58 -5.67
CA LYS A 98 20.26 1.56 -5.17
C LYS A 98 19.81 1.91 -3.75
N VAL A 99 18.48 1.99 -3.57
CA VAL A 99 17.83 2.23 -2.27
C VAL A 99 17.48 0.90 -1.61
N GLY A 100 16.82 0.00 -2.34
CA GLY A 100 16.38 -1.28 -1.81
C GLY A 100 15.40 -2.01 -2.71
N LYS A 101 14.54 -2.83 -2.10
CA LYS A 101 13.43 -3.54 -2.76
C LYS A 101 12.12 -3.28 -2.04
N VAL A 102 11.05 -3.17 -2.81
CA VAL A 102 9.69 -3.06 -2.26
C VAL A 102 9.32 -4.35 -1.53
N ILE A 103 8.92 -4.23 -0.27
CA ILE A 103 8.45 -5.33 0.57
C ILE A 103 7.00 -5.17 1.03
N GLY A 104 6.41 -4.01 0.76
CA GLY A 104 5.02 -3.69 1.10
C GLY A 104 4.61 -2.34 0.57
N TYR A 105 3.32 -2.05 0.67
CA TYR A 105 2.77 -0.74 0.33
C TYR A 105 1.49 -0.48 1.11
N THR A 106 1.10 0.79 1.22
CA THR A 106 -0.18 1.21 1.76
C THR A 106 -1.03 1.85 0.67
N VAL A 107 -2.34 1.60 0.74
CA VAL A 107 -3.33 2.09 -0.22
C VAL A 107 -4.23 3.11 0.47
N MET A 108 -4.55 4.18 -0.22
CA MET A 108 -5.54 5.15 0.26
C MET A 108 -6.94 4.56 0.09
N ALA A 109 -7.69 4.50 1.19
CA ALA A 109 -9.08 4.07 1.15
C ALA A 109 -9.91 4.95 0.18
N GLY A 110 -10.79 4.33 -0.57
CA GLY A 110 -11.69 4.99 -1.51
C GLY A 110 -11.11 5.32 -2.89
N SER A 111 -9.82 5.69 -3.00
CA SER A 111 -9.19 5.96 -4.30
C SER A 111 -8.32 4.82 -4.82
N PHE A 112 -8.00 3.86 -3.98
CA PHE A 112 -7.11 2.73 -4.25
C PHE A 112 -5.71 3.10 -4.78
N LEU A 113 -5.32 4.35 -4.57
CA LEU A 113 -3.99 4.83 -4.89
C LEU A 113 -2.97 4.29 -3.89
N ILE A 114 -1.85 3.77 -4.39
CA ILE A 114 -0.72 3.39 -3.56
C ILE A 114 -0.04 4.65 -3.06
N GLN A 115 -0.11 4.89 -1.75
CA GLN A 115 0.36 6.11 -1.10
C GLN A 115 1.80 6.02 -0.65
N GLN A 116 2.22 4.85 -0.21
CA GLN A 116 3.52 4.68 0.40
C GLN A 116 4.06 3.29 0.10
N LEU A 117 5.36 3.21 -0.15
CA LEU A 117 6.08 1.96 -0.33
C LEU A 117 6.93 1.70 0.92
N SER A 118 6.88 0.48 1.42
CA SER A 118 7.86 -0.06 2.37
C SER A 118 9.00 -0.69 1.60
N VAL A 119 10.21 -0.23 1.82
CA VAL A 119 11.40 -0.63 1.07
C VAL A 119 12.44 -1.20 2.00
N LYS A 120 12.86 -2.44 1.76
CA LYS A 120 13.95 -3.09 2.50
C LYS A 120 15.30 -2.67 1.93
N ARG A 121 16.15 -2.11 2.79
CA ARG A 121 17.52 -1.69 2.45
C ARG A 121 18.50 -2.88 2.47
N PRO A 122 19.58 -2.86 1.68
CA PRO A 122 20.68 -3.82 1.82
C PRO A 122 21.38 -3.65 3.18
N LEU A 123 21.65 -4.77 3.86
CA LEU A 123 22.26 -4.81 5.20
C LEU A 123 23.60 -4.08 5.35
N LEU A 124 24.37 -3.95 4.28
CA LEU A 124 25.69 -3.31 4.27
C LEU A 124 25.65 -1.78 4.45
N ARG A 125 24.49 -1.14 4.49
CA ARG A 125 24.34 0.31 4.59
C ARG A 125 23.53 0.79 5.79
N SER A 126 23.16 -0.09 6.69
CA SER A 126 22.32 0.29 7.83
C SER A 126 22.83 -0.30 9.14
N PHE A 127 23.49 0.55 9.92
CA PHE A 127 23.54 0.37 11.37
C PHE A 127 22.23 0.94 11.94
N GLY A 128 21.09 0.26 11.73
CA GLY A 128 19.79 0.76 12.15
C GLY A 128 18.64 0.13 11.35
N ASP A 129 17.55 0.86 11.20
CA ASP A 129 16.33 0.41 10.53
C ASP A 129 16.61 -0.08 9.11
N THR A 130 16.30 -1.35 8.88
CA THR A 130 16.43 -2.00 7.58
C THR A 130 15.31 -1.64 6.62
N GLU A 131 14.25 -1.00 7.12
CA GLU A 131 13.09 -0.56 6.34
C GLU A 131 13.06 0.96 6.17
N MET A 132 12.60 1.39 5.00
CA MET A 132 12.36 2.79 4.67
C MET A 132 10.98 2.93 4.06
N LEU A 133 10.28 3.98 4.47
CA LEU A 133 9.01 4.37 3.87
C LEU A 133 9.24 5.44 2.81
N ILE A 134 8.70 5.21 1.61
CA ILE A 134 8.78 6.14 0.49
C ILE A 134 7.37 6.57 0.12
N HIS A 135 7.08 7.84 0.31
CA HIS A 135 5.78 8.40 -0.05
C HIS A 135 5.65 8.54 -1.56
N ARG A 136 4.44 8.41 -2.09
CA ARG A 136 4.08 8.53 -3.50
C ARG A 136 4.68 9.76 -4.17
N SER A 137 4.69 10.93 -3.50
CA SER A 137 5.23 12.19 -4.03
C SER A 137 6.73 12.16 -4.33
N GLN A 138 7.46 11.19 -3.79
CA GLN A 138 8.88 10.97 -4.04
C GLN A 138 9.12 10.10 -5.28
N ILE A 139 8.10 9.38 -5.77
CA ILE A 139 8.20 8.53 -6.95
C ILE A 139 8.22 9.43 -8.20
N VAL A 140 9.23 9.22 -9.04
CA VAL A 140 9.43 9.97 -10.29
C VAL A 140 8.99 9.17 -11.50
N LYS A 141 9.30 7.87 -11.49
CA LYS A 141 9.02 6.97 -12.62
C LYS A 141 8.91 5.53 -12.13
N VAL A 142 8.00 4.81 -12.74
CA VAL A 142 7.85 3.35 -12.57
C VAL A 142 8.18 2.71 -13.91
N THR A 143 8.98 1.65 -13.90
CA THR A 143 9.34 0.85 -15.06
C THR A 143 9.13 -0.64 -14.76
N ASP A 144 9.37 -1.49 -15.75
CA ASP A 144 9.25 -2.93 -15.58
C ASP A 144 10.19 -3.49 -14.52
N ASP A 145 11.39 -2.91 -14.40
CA ASP A 145 12.45 -3.43 -13.52
C ASP A 145 12.56 -2.67 -12.20
N GLN A 146 12.21 -1.38 -12.18
CA GLN A 146 12.54 -0.52 -11.06
C GLN A 146 11.61 0.67 -10.88
N ILE A 147 11.63 1.21 -9.67
CA ILE A 147 10.96 2.45 -9.28
C ILE A 147 12.05 3.49 -9.03
N VAL A 148 11.97 4.61 -9.75
CA VAL A 148 12.89 5.74 -9.60
C VAL A 148 12.29 6.76 -8.66
N VAL A 149 13.04 7.16 -7.63
CA VAL A 149 12.61 8.15 -6.63
C VAL A 149 13.51 9.38 -6.64
N LYS A 150 13.01 10.51 -6.13
CA LYS A 150 13.76 11.78 -6.08
C LYS A 150 14.98 11.67 -5.19
N SER A 151 14.80 11.45 -3.92
CA SER A 151 15.80 11.15 -2.92
C SER A 151 15.15 10.33 -1.84
N ALA A 152 15.81 9.27 -1.43
CA ALA A 152 15.35 8.44 -0.34
C ALA A 152 15.78 8.99 1.03
N THR A 153 16.57 10.06 1.04
CA THR A 153 16.92 10.74 2.30
C THR A 153 15.72 11.58 2.72
N VAL A 154 14.93 11.07 3.66
CA VAL A 154 14.02 11.91 4.43
C VAL A 154 14.92 12.91 5.15
N PRO A 155 14.70 14.23 5.01
CA PRO A 155 15.30 15.17 5.95
C PRO A 155 14.88 14.66 7.33
N ARG A 156 15.84 14.30 8.15
CA ARG A 156 15.59 14.04 9.56
C ARG A 156 14.96 15.33 10.06
N GLN A 157 13.64 15.38 10.19
CA GLN A 157 13.03 16.36 11.04
C GLN A 157 13.70 16.10 12.38
N GLU A 158 14.61 16.99 12.72
CA GLU A 158 15.05 17.12 14.09
C GLU A 158 13.76 17.33 14.86
N GLN A 159 13.24 16.24 15.42
CA GLN A 159 12.32 16.36 16.53
C GLN A 159 13.14 17.16 17.53
N HIS A 160 12.82 18.44 17.64
CA HIS A 160 13.21 19.25 18.76
C HIS A 160 12.54 18.56 19.96
N VAL A 161 13.23 17.55 20.49
CA VAL A 161 12.93 17.02 21.80
C VAL A 161 13.30 18.16 22.71
N GLU A 162 12.33 19.02 23.00
CA GLU A 162 12.41 19.89 24.17
C GLU A 162 12.77 18.96 25.33
N LYS A 163 14.01 19.04 25.74
CA LYS A 163 14.44 18.37 26.97
C LYS A 163 13.46 18.83 28.03
N PRO A 164 12.75 17.93 28.72
CA PRO A 164 11.89 18.34 29.80
C PRO A 164 12.78 19.12 30.74
N VAL A 165 12.45 20.39 30.92
CA VAL A 165 13.05 21.22 31.98
C VAL A 165 12.63 20.49 33.25
N LEU A 166 13.56 19.73 33.83
CA LEU A 166 13.42 19.17 35.16
C LEU A 166 13.35 20.39 36.10
N GLN A 167 12.11 20.88 36.29
CA GLN A 167 11.85 21.75 37.43
C GLN A 167 12.25 20.96 38.66
N ALA A 168 13.27 21.44 39.33
CA ALA A 168 13.75 20.86 40.57
C ALA A 168 12.55 20.79 41.52
N TYR A 169 12.09 19.57 41.79
CA TYR A 169 10.98 19.31 42.71
C TYR A 169 11.47 19.72 44.11
N GLU A 170 11.02 20.88 44.59
CA GLU A 170 11.24 21.27 45.99
C GLU A 170 10.25 20.50 46.88
N ASN A 171 10.79 19.60 47.68
CA ASN A 171 9.99 18.85 48.62
C ASN A 171 9.41 19.78 49.70
N PRO A 172 8.10 20.07 49.73
CA PRO A 172 7.47 21.02 50.65
C PRO A 172 7.55 20.59 52.12
N PHE A 173 7.95 19.34 52.38
CA PHE A 173 8.06 18.82 53.75
C PHE A 173 9.48 18.83 54.33
N ARG A 174 10.43 19.41 53.63
CA ARG A 174 11.81 19.54 54.12
C ARG A 174 11.86 20.75 55.09
N LYS A 175 11.68 20.47 56.39
CA LYS A 175 11.87 21.49 57.43
C LYS A 175 13.28 22.04 57.34
N LYS A 176 13.43 23.38 57.21
CA LYS A 176 14.71 24.09 57.39
C LYS A 176 15.09 23.90 58.86
N GLN A 177 16.16 23.17 59.13
CA GLN A 177 16.79 23.23 60.45
C GLN A 177 17.50 24.59 60.52
N ALA A 178 17.02 25.41 61.43
CA ALA A 178 17.65 26.67 61.83
C ALA A 178 18.81 26.31 62.78
N SER A 179 19.95 26.86 62.46
CA SER A 179 21.07 27.08 63.41
C SER A 179 21.34 28.55 63.48
#